data_61ab27976264894b8ec0c31f86576c38
#
_entry.id   61ab27976264894b8ec0c31f86576c38
#
_cell.length_a   1.000
_cell.length_b   1.000
_cell.length_c   1.000
_cell.angle_alpha   90.00
_cell.angle_beta   90.00
_cell.angle_gamma   90.00
#
_symmetry.space_group_name_H-M   'P 1'
#
loop_
_entity.id
_entity.type
_entity.pdbx_description
1 polymer ?
#
loop_
_entity_poly.entity_id
_entity_poly.type
_entity_poly.pdbx_seq_one_letter_code
_entity_poly.pdbx_strand_id
1 'polypeptide(L)'
;ERGVSEINLLSQDTSSYGKDLRDGTELSGLLRALSTVPGDYWIRMFYCYPNSFTNEVLEVMVSDPRFCRYLDMPFQHISDPVLKKMNRKITRKEIEATMARVRRQLPDVAWRTTFIVGFPTETDQDFEELVDFVSEGQFQHLGIFLYSDEDNIRSSKFGDPIPLSLKEERKNRLMEIQQKISREHHQKMVGSLQQVLVGGFSSETDLLLEGRNQYQGPEVDGVVYI
;
A
#
# COMPACT_ATOMS: atom_id res chain seq x y z
N GLU A 1 3.93 -27.49 7.33
CA GLU A 1 4.81 -28.68 7.13
C GLU A 1 6.05 -28.39 6.28
N ARG A 2 6.08 -27.26 5.49
CA ARG A 2 7.24 -26.87 4.64
C ARG A 2 8.16 -25.82 5.29
N GLY A 3 7.92 -25.41 6.54
CA GLY A 3 8.72 -24.37 7.21
C GLY A 3 8.57 -22.98 6.59
N VAL A 4 7.38 -22.66 6.06
CA VAL A 4 7.09 -21.35 5.48
C VAL A 4 7.01 -20.29 6.59
N SER A 5 7.79 -19.24 6.48
CA SER A 5 7.86 -18.16 7.48
C SER A 5 6.94 -16.97 7.16
N GLU A 6 6.44 -16.87 5.94
CA GLU A 6 5.49 -15.82 5.53
C GLU A 6 4.57 -16.32 4.41
N ILE A 7 3.30 -15.91 4.49
CA ILE A 7 2.27 -16.14 3.48
C ILE A 7 1.82 -14.78 2.95
N ASN A 8 2.03 -14.55 1.66
CA ASN A 8 1.58 -13.35 0.98
C ASN A 8 0.29 -13.63 0.21
N LEU A 9 -0.78 -12.94 0.57
CA LEU A 9 -2.06 -12.99 -0.14
C LEU A 9 -2.04 -11.92 -1.23
N LEU A 10 -2.12 -12.35 -2.47
CA LEU A 10 -1.93 -11.51 -3.64
C LEU A 10 -3.01 -11.77 -4.70
N SER A 11 -3.67 -10.71 -5.14
CA SER A 11 -4.53 -10.69 -6.33
C SER A 11 -4.61 -9.26 -6.88
N GLN A 12 -5.35 -9.02 -7.97
CA GLN A 12 -5.57 -7.65 -8.47
C GLN A 12 -6.38 -6.77 -7.50
N ASP A 13 -7.25 -7.38 -6.70
CA ASP A 13 -7.99 -6.79 -5.58
C ASP A 13 -8.24 -7.88 -4.55
N THR A 14 -7.32 -8.03 -3.61
CA THR A 14 -7.39 -9.04 -2.56
C THR A 14 -8.62 -8.84 -1.66
N SER A 15 -9.03 -7.59 -1.46
CA SER A 15 -10.20 -7.25 -0.64
C SER A 15 -11.54 -7.66 -1.28
N SER A 16 -11.53 -8.05 -2.55
CA SER A 16 -12.72 -8.56 -3.26
C SER A 16 -12.79 -10.09 -3.34
N TYR A 17 -11.93 -10.80 -2.61
CA TYR A 17 -11.93 -12.26 -2.57
C TYR A 17 -13.34 -12.83 -2.29
N GLY A 18 -13.76 -13.79 -3.11
CA GLY A 18 -15.02 -14.52 -2.97
C GLY A 18 -16.27 -13.81 -3.52
N LYS A 19 -16.21 -12.50 -3.84
CA LYS A 19 -17.39 -11.75 -4.32
C LYS A 19 -18.01 -12.29 -5.61
N ASP A 20 -17.22 -12.95 -6.44
CA ASP A 20 -17.65 -13.59 -7.68
C ASP A 20 -18.39 -14.90 -7.45
N LEU A 21 -18.15 -15.58 -6.33
CA LEU A 21 -18.73 -16.89 -6.01
C LEU A 21 -20.22 -16.81 -5.61
N ARG A 22 -20.67 -15.69 -5.06
CA ARG A 22 -22.06 -15.43 -4.64
C ARG A 22 -22.65 -16.47 -3.65
N ASP A 23 -21.79 -17.15 -2.90
CA ASP A 23 -22.13 -18.18 -1.93
C ASP A 23 -21.88 -17.74 -0.48
N GLY A 24 -21.56 -16.46 -0.27
CA GLY A 24 -21.19 -15.90 1.03
C GLY A 24 -19.71 -16.02 1.37
N THR A 25 -18.89 -16.53 0.44
CA THR A 25 -17.43 -16.52 0.60
C THR A 25 -16.90 -15.09 0.61
N GLU A 26 -16.12 -14.75 1.63
CA GLU A 26 -15.54 -13.43 1.84
C GLU A 26 -14.10 -13.52 2.34
N LEU A 27 -13.32 -12.44 2.11
CA LEU A 27 -11.94 -12.36 2.59
C LEU A 27 -11.85 -12.60 4.11
N SER A 28 -12.74 -12.02 4.90
CA SER A 28 -12.76 -12.19 6.35
C SER A 28 -12.88 -13.67 6.77
N GLY A 29 -13.66 -14.45 6.04
CA GLY A 29 -13.78 -15.91 6.24
C GLY A 29 -12.47 -16.65 5.94
N LEU A 30 -11.79 -16.30 4.83
CA LEU A 30 -10.47 -16.85 4.49
C LEU A 30 -9.44 -16.51 5.57
N LEU A 31 -9.39 -15.26 6.04
CA LEU A 31 -8.45 -14.84 7.07
C LEU A 31 -8.70 -15.57 8.41
N ARG A 32 -9.96 -15.73 8.80
CA ARG A 32 -10.31 -16.54 9.99
C ARG A 32 -9.87 -18.00 9.83
N ALA A 33 -10.07 -18.59 8.66
CA ALA A 33 -9.61 -19.96 8.39
C ALA A 33 -8.09 -20.06 8.48
N LEU A 34 -7.34 -19.09 7.94
CA LEU A 34 -5.88 -19.04 8.09
C LEU A 34 -5.45 -18.90 9.55
N SER A 35 -6.20 -18.15 10.35
CA SER A 35 -5.95 -18.00 11.79
C SER A 35 -6.10 -19.32 12.57
N THR A 36 -6.86 -20.29 12.08
CA THR A 36 -6.97 -21.61 12.71
C THR A 36 -5.80 -22.55 12.40
N VAL A 37 -5.03 -22.26 11.35
CA VAL A 37 -3.86 -23.08 10.98
C VAL A 37 -2.73 -22.80 11.97
N PRO A 38 -2.22 -23.83 12.67
CA PRO A 38 -1.15 -23.65 13.64
C PRO A 38 0.19 -23.35 12.92
N GLY A 39 1.03 -22.57 13.56
CA GLY A 39 2.37 -22.25 13.08
C GLY A 39 2.82 -20.84 13.44
N ASP A 40 4.13 -20.63 13.37
CA ASP A 40 4.76 -19.32 13.54
C ASP A 40 5.17 -18.80 12.15
N TYR A 41 4.33 -18.01 11.56
CA TYR A 41 4.51 -17.41 10.24
C TYR A 41 3.74 -16.09 10.14
N TRP A 42 4.22 -15.20 9.31
CA TRP A 42 3.51 -13.97 8.99
C TRP A 42 2.47 -14.16 7.89
N ILE A 43 1.41 -13.36 7.95
CA ILE A 43 0.40 -13.25 6.90
C ILE A 43 0.36 -11.79 6.45
N ARG A 44 0.58 -11.56 5.17
CA ARG A 44 0.58 -10.22 4.56
C ARG A 44 -0.41 -10.18 3.41
N MET A 45 -1.11 -9.04 3.29
CA MET A 45 -2.03 -8.79 2.19
C MET A 45 -1.51 -7.65 1.32
N PHE A 46 -1.59 -7.86 0.01
CA PHE A 46 -1.27 -6.86 -1.00
C PHE A 46 -2.51 -6.50 -1.80
N TYR A 47 -2.50 -5.32 -2.43
CA TYR A 47 -3.52 -4.82 -3.34
C TYR A 47 -4.94 -4.86 -2.74
N CYS A 48 -5.09 -4.26 -1.56
CA CYS A 48 -6.40 -4.04 -0.98
C CYS A 48 -7.05 -2.79 -1.58
N TYR A 49 -8.35 -2.85 -1.82
CA TYR A 49 -9.10 -1.70 -2.29
C TYR A 49 -9.97 -1.11 -1.17
N PRO A 50 -9.95 0.23 -0.95
CA PRO A 50 -10.59 0.84 0.23
C PRO A 50 -12.07 0.48 0.40
N ASN A 51 -12.84 0.48 -0.71
CA ASN A 51 -14.29 0.19 -0.69
C ASN A 51 -14.62 -1.26 -0.34
N SER A 52 -13.67 -2.16 -0.49
CA SER A 52 -13.84 -3.59 -0.23
C SER A 52 -13.20 -4.04 1.07
N PHE A 53 -12.47 -3.14 1.75
CA PHE A 53 -11.79 -3.42 3.00
C PHE A 53 -12.73 -3.22 4.17
N THR A 54 -13.31 -4.31 4.66
CA THR A 54 -14.39 -4.31 5.66
C THR A 54 -13.88 -4.24 7.11
N ASN A 55 -14.77 -3.99 8.06
CA ASN A 55 -14.43 -4.03 9.48
C ASN A 55 -14.05 -5.45 9.93
N GLU A 56 -14.72 -6.46 9.40
CA GLU A 56 -14.49 -7.87 9.73
C GLU A 56 -13.07 -8.30 9.33
N VAL A 57 -12.54 -7.80 8.20
CA VAL A 57 -11.13 -8.02 7.80
C VAL A 57 -10.19 -7.38 8.81
N LEU A 58 -10.45 -6.13 9.19
CA LEU A 58 -9.64 -5.39 10.15
C LEU A 58 -9.65 -6.05 11.55
N GLU A 59 -10.80 -6.54 12.01
CA GLU A 59 -10.95 -7.27 13.28
C GLU A 59 -10.07 -8.53 13.30
N VAL A 60 -10.03 -9.30 12.22
CA VAL A 60 -9.15 -10.47 12.13
C VAL A 60 -7.68 -10.07 12.21
N MET A 61 -7.27 -9.03 11.47
CA MET A 61 -5.89 -8.51 11.52
C MET A 61 -5.49 -8.02 12.91
N VAL A 62 -6.43 -7.45 13.67
CA VAL A 62 -6.18 -7.00 15.05
C VAL A 62 -6.05 -8.19 16.01
N SER A 63 -6.89 -9.22 15.83
CA SER A 63 -7.00 -10.35 16.76
C SER A 63 -5.87 -11.38 16.66
N ASP A 64 -5.20 -11.49 15.50
CA ASP A 64 -4.11 -12.45 15.28
C ASP A 64 -2.80 -11.71 14.98
N PRO A 65 -1.78 -11.79 15.86
CA PRO A 65 -0.51 -11.08 15.70
C PRO A 65 0.34 -11.55 14.51
N ARG A 66 -0.02 -12.65 13.87
CA ARG A 66 0.65 -13.14 12.66
C ARG A 66 0.34 -12.30 11.42
N PHE A 67 -0.79 -11.55 11.44
CA PHE A 67 -1.03 -10.57 10.39
C PHE A 67 -0.07 -9.41 10.52
N CYS A 68 0.74 -9.19 9.48
CA CYS A 68 1.67 -8.08 9.43
C CYS A 68 0.93 -6.76 9.64
N ARG A 69 1.54 -5.87 10.41
CA ARG A 69 1.08 -4.48 10.57
C ARG A 69 1.41 -3.67 9.31
N TYR A 70 0.86 -4.11 8.20
CA TYR A 70 1.16 -3.63 6.87
C TYR A 70 -0.10 -3.65 6.01
N LEU A 71 -0.38 -2.57 5.33
CA LEU A 71 -1.55 -2.46 4.46
C LEU A 71 -1.16 -1.80 3.13
N ASP A 72 -1.17 -2.60 2.07
CA ASP A 72 -0.96 -2.11 0.71
C ASP A 72 -2.31 -1.77 0.07
N MET A 73 -2.54 -0.47 -0.13
CA MET A 73 -3.81 0.06 -0.61
C MET A 73 -3.57 1.19 -1.62
N PRO A 74 -3.44 0.86 -2.91
CA PRO A 74 -3.18 1.85 -3.97
C PRO A 74 -4.39 2.77 -4.20
N PHE A 75 -4.30 4.03 -3.78
CA PHE A 75 -5.36 5.04 -3.97
C PHE A 75 -5.40 5.60 -5.39
N GLN A 76 -4.26 5.66 -6.06
CA GLN A 76 -4.02 6.18 -7.41
C GLN A 76 -4.06 7.70 -7.52
N HIS A 77 -4.97 8.38 -6.85
CA HIS A 77 -5.07 9.83 -6.69
C HIS A 77 -5.91 10.17 -5.46
N ILE A 78 -6.06 11.48 -5.14
CA ILE A 78 -6.92 11.94 -4.05
C ILE A 78 -7.99 12.92 -4.50
N SER A 79 -7.78 13.66 -5.59
CA SER A 79 -8.77 14.58 -6.16
C SER A 79 -9.95 13.81 -6.73
N ASP A 80 -11.16 14.12 -6.27
CA ASP A 80 -12.40 13.46 -6.71
C ASP A 80 -12.64 13.56 -8.23
N PRO A 81 -12.41 14.72 -8.90
CA PRO A 81 -12.48 14.81 -10.35
C PRO A 81 -11.57 13.82 -11.08
N VAL A 82 -10.31 13.69 -10.63
CA VAL A 82 -9.32 12.78 -11.22
C VAL A 82 -9.70 11.33 -10.95
N LEU A 83 -10.04 10.97 -9.72
CA LEU A 83 -10.51 9.62 -9.34
C LEU A 83 -11.69 9.17 -10.20
N LYS A 84 -12.66 10.07 -10.43
CA LYS A 84 -13.80 9.80 -11.30
C LYS A 84 -13.39 9.54 -12.75
N LYS A 85 -12.42 10.29 -13.28
CA LYS A 85 -11.89 10.10 -14.63
C LYS A 85 -11.06 8.82 -14.77
N MET A 86 -10.33 8.45 -13.72
CA MET A 86 -9.65 7.15 -13.60
C MET A 86 -10.63 5.97 -13.42
N ASN A 87 -11.94 6.22 -13.38
CA ASN A 87 -12.98 5.24 -13.09
C ASN A 87 -12.83 4.58 -11.70
N ARG A 88 -12.23 5.29 -10.75
CA ARG A 88 -12.20 4.87 -9.36
C ARG A 88 -13.53 5.22 -8.71
N LYS A 89 -14.19 4.19 -8.16
CA LYS A 89 -15.50 4.34 -7.50
C LYS A 89 -15.30 4.66 -6.02
N ILE A 90 -14.51 5.67 -5.74
CA ILE A 90 -14.19 6.12 -4.40
C ILE A 90 -13.96 7.62 -4.41
N THR A 91 -14.23 8.27 -3.30
CA THR A 91 -14.00 9.69 -3.07
C THR A 91 -12.88 9.90 -2.05
N ARG A 92 -12.30 11.11 -2.02
CA ARG A 92 -11.35 11.56 -0.99
C ARG A 92 -11.87 11.27 0.42
N LYS A 93 -13.12 11.64 0.69
CA LYS A 93 -13.76 11.45 2.00
C LYS A 93 -13.79 9.98 2.42
N GLU A 94 -14.06 9.06 1.50
CA GLU A 94 -14.09 7.62 1.78
C GLU A 94 -12.69 7.05 2.01
N ILE A 95 -11.68 7.54 1.29
CA ILE A 95 -10.27 7.20 1.52
C ILE A 95 -9.85 7.63 2.92
N GLU A 96 -10.07 8.91 3.27
CA GLU A 96 -9.73 9.47 4.58
C GLU A 96 -10.46 8.75 5.72
N ALA A 97 -11.76 8.44 5.54
CA ALA A 97 -12.53 7.68 6.51
C ALA A 97 -11.98 6.27 6.71
N THR A 98 -11.55 5.60 5.64
CA THR A 98 -10.93 4.28 5.72
C THR A 98 -9.58 4.35 6.45
N MET A 99 -8.74 5.32 6.14
CA MET A 99 -7.47 5.54 6.84
C MET A 99 -7.67 5.81 8.33
N ALA A 100 -8.60 6.69 8.68
CA ALA A 100 -8.91 7.01 10.07
C ALA A 100 -9.44 5.79 10.84
N ARG A 101 -10.29 4.98 10.21
CA ARG A 101 -10.83 3.75 10.78
C ARG A 101 -9.72 2.74 11.06
N VAL A 102 -8.83 2.51 10.10
CA VAL A 102 -7.71 1.57 10.26
C VAL A 102 -6.75 2.05 11.34
N ARG A 103 -6.31 3.32 11.31
CA ARG A 103 -5.38 3.87 12.30
C ARG A 103 -5.90 3.83 13.74
N ARG A 104 -7.21 3.93 13.92
CA ARG A 104 -7.82 3.81 15.24
C ARG A 104 -7.66 2.40 15.83
N GLN A 105 -7.69 1.36 15.02
CA GLN A 105 -7.62 -0.04 15.46
C GLN A 105 -6.20 -0.63 15.32
N LEU A 106 -5.41 -0.13 14.38
CA LEU A 106 -4.02 -0.49 14.12
C LEU A 106 -3.17 0.79 14.03
N PRO A 107 -2.87 1.45 15.16
CA PRO A 107 -2.16 2.74 15.15
C PRO A 107 -0.73 2.66 14.62
N ASP A 108 -0.11 1.48 14.68
CA ASP A 108 1.23 1.17 14.22
C ASP A 108 1.28 0.59 12.78
N VAL A 109 0.16 0.59 12.05
CA VAL A 109 0.12 0.02 10.70
C VAL A 109 1.01 0.80 9.74
N ALA A 110 1.87 0.10 9.01
CA ALA A 110 2.59 0.66 7.89
C ALA A 110 1.66 0.73 6.66
N TRP A 111 1.43 1.94 6.19
CA TRP A 111 0.68 2.19 4.97
C TRP A 111 1.61 2.18 3.77
N ARG A 112 1.30 1.32 2.82
CA ARG A 112 1.82 1.38 1.46
C ARG A 112 0.72 1.85 0.53
N THR A 113 1.02 2.84 -0.29
CA THR A 113 0.10 3.33 -1.30
C THR A 113 0.83 3.66 -2.60
N THR A 114 0.07 3.88 -3.65
CA THR A 114 0.57 4.25 -4.97
C THR A 114 -0.27 5.37 -5.53
N PHE A 115 0.40 6.37 -6.14
CA PHE A 115 -0.25 7.44 -6.89
C PHE A 115 0.26 7.49 -8.33
N ILE A 116 -0.58 8.00 -9.21
CA ILE A 116 -0.26 8.30 -10.60
C ILE A 116 -0.33 9.82 -10.76
N VAL A 117 0.76 10.42 -11.21
CA VAL A 117 0.83 11.86 -11.54
C VAL A 117 0.83 12.08 -13.05
N GLY A 118 0.32 13.24 -13.46
CA GLY A 118 0.22 13.57 -14.86
C GLY A 118 -0.90 12.85 -15.58
N PHE A 119 -1.96 12.44 -14.88
CA PHE A 119 -3.16 11.93 -15.54
C PHE A 119 -3.77 13.03 -16.42
N PRO A 120 -4.25 12.75 -17.64
CA PRO A 120 -4.61 13.75 -18.66
C PRO A 120 -5.54 14.90 -18.23
N THR A 121 -6.28 14.70 -17.16
CA THR A 121 -7.21 15.73 -16.62
C THR A 121 -6.75 16.32 -15.30
N GLU A 122 -5.56 15.99 -14.82
CA GLU A 122 -4.98 16.49 -13.59
C GLU A 122 -4.55 17.95 -13.74
N THR A 123 -5.20 18.83 -13.02
CA THR A 123 -4.84 20.24 -12.93
C THR A 123 -3.75 20.48 -11.88
N ASP A 124 -3.17 21.69 -11.85
CA ASP A 124 -2.22 22.04 -10.78
C ASP A 124 -2.90 22.03 -9.41
N GLN A 125 -4.18 22.41 -9.32
CA GLN A 125 -4.94 22.33 -8.09
C GLN A 125 -5.13 20.89 -7.63
N ASP A 126 -5.47 19.95 -8.52
CA ASP A 126 -5.59 18.53 -8.20
C ASP A 126 -4.27 17.96 -7.69
N PHE A 127 -3.15 18.41 -8.28
CA PHE A 127 -1.82 18.00 -7.83
C PHE A 127 -1.47 18.59 -6.44
N GLU A 128 -1.79 19.87 -6.16
CA GLU A 128 -1.59 20.44 -4.82
C GLU A 128 -2.41 19.70 -3.75
N GLU A 129 -3.66 19.31 -4.04
CA GLU A 129 -4.44 18.47 -3.15
C GLU A 129 -3.74 17.12 -2.86
N LEU A 130 -3.05 16.55 -3.86
CA LEU A 130 -2.28 15.32 -3.67
C LEU A 130 -1.03 15.55 -2.82
N VAL A 131 -0.34 16.68 -3.01
CA VAL A 131 0.82 17.10 -2.20
C VAL A 131 0.42 17.24 -0.73
N ASP A 132 -0.66 17.94 -0.45
CA ASP A 132 -1.18 18.11 0.91
C ASP A 132 -1.54 16.75 1.54
N PHE A 133 -2.25 15.91 0.79
CA PHE A 133 -2.65 14.59 1.25
C PHE A 133 -1.45 13.68 1.55
N VAL A 134 -0.40 13.69 0.73
CA VAL A 134 0.83 12.91 0.99
C VAL A 134 1.56 13.44 2.21
N SER A 135 1.64 14.77 2.35
CA SER A 135 2.31 15.41 3.49
C SER A 135 1.63 15.08 4.82
N GLU A 136 0.30 15.07 4.86
CA GLU A 136 -0.50 14.76 6.04
C GLU A 136 -0.67 13.25 6.26
N GLY A 137 -0.68 12.49 5.16
CA GLY A 137 -1.00 11.07 5.13
C GLY A 137 -0.01 10.17 5.82
N GLN A 138 1.24 10.63 6.03
CA GLN A 138 2.28 9.91 6.78
C GLN A 138 2.41 8.43 6.33
N PHE A 139 2.50 8.23 5.02
CA PHE A 139 2.70 6.89 4.44
C PHE A 139 4.12 6.39 4.68
N GLN A 140 4.28 5.15 5.14
CA GLN A 140 5.60 4.54 5.31
C GLN A 140 6.23 4.20 3.96
N HIS A 141 5.39 3.76 3.02
CA HIS A 141 5.82 3.38 1.67
C HIS A 141 4.94 4.04 0.61
N LEU A 142 5.57 4.68 -0.35
CA LEU A 142 4.90 5.42 -1.41
C LEU A 142 5.52 5.11 -2.76
N GLY A 143 4.70 4.59 -3.69
CA GLY A 143 5.05 4.48 -5.10
C GLY A 143 4.43 5.60 -5.91
N ILE A 144 5.22 6.27 -6.76
CA ILE A 144 4.73 7.29 -7.69
C ILE A 144 5.03 6.85 -9.12
N PHE A 145 3.97 6.74 -9.91
CA PHE A 145 4.06 6.41 -11.33
C PHE A 145 3.67 7.62 -12.17
N LEU A 146 4.35 7.80 -13.28
CA LEU A 146 3.94 8.74 -14.31
C LEU A 146 2.80 8.11 -15.12
N TYR A 147 1.79 8.89 -15.45
CA TYR A 147 0.79 8.42 -16.41
C TYR A 147 1.46 8.14 -17.75
N SER A 148 1.14 7.01 -18.33
CA SER A 148 1.49 6.60 -19.68
C SER A 148 0.22 6.29 -20.45
N ASP A 149 0.12 6.79 -21.68
CA ASP A 149 -1.00 6.44 -22.55
C ASP A 149 -0.76 5.05 -23.14
N GLU A 150 -1.67 4.15 -22.85
CA GLU A 150 -1.61 2.76 -23.31
C GLU A 150 -2.76 2.49 -24.29
N ASP A 151 -2.50 1.74 -25.33
CA ASP A 151 -3.52 1.36 -26.31
C ASP A 151 -4.62 0.50 -25.64
N ASN A 152 -5.87 0.72 -26.07
CA ASN A 152 -7.04 -0.04 -25.65
C ASN A 152 -7.48 0.12 -24.19
N ILE A 153 -6.98 1.09 -23.45
CA ILE A 153 -7.52 1.41 -22.13
C ILE A 153 -8.48 2.60 -22.20
N ARG A 154 -9.35 2.73 -21.18
CA ARG A 154 -10.40 3.78 -21.17
C ARG A 154 -9.84 5.19 -21.12
N SER A 155 -8.64 5.38 -20.57
CA SER A 155 -7.98 6.67 -20.48
C SER A 155 -7.36 7.13 -21.80
N SER A 156 -7.10 6.23 -22.76
CA SER A 156 -6.49 6.59 -24.06
C SER A 156 -7.30 7.64 -24.83
N LYS A 157 -8.63 7.71 -24.61
CA LYS A 157 -9.48 8.77 -25.17
C LYS A 157 -9.15 10.18 -24.73
N PHE A 158 -8.38 10.35 -23.66
CA PHE A 158 -7.92 11.65 -23.17
C PHE A 158 -6.56 12.05 -23.76
N GLY A 159 -5.86 11.10 -24.40
CA GLY A 159 -4.48 11.29 -24.83
C GLY A 159 -3.52 11.49 -23.68
N ASP A 160 -2.38 12.07 -23.96
CA ASP A 160 -1.36 12.42 -22.97
C ASP A 160 -0.92 13.89 -23.11
N PRO A 161 -1.77 14.86 -22.74
CA PRO A 161 -1.53 16.28 -22.96
C PRO A 161 -0.50 16.89 -21.99
N ILE A 162 -0.19 16.21 -20.87
CA ILE A 162 0.71 16.75 -19.85
C ILE A 162 2.16 16.42 -20.22
N PRO A 163 3.05 17.42 -20.38
CA PRO A 163 4.44 17.20 -20.74
C PRO A 163 5.16 16.29 -19.75
N LEU A 164 6.04 15.44 -20.26
CA LEU A 164 6.83 14.51 -19.43
C LEU A 164 7.62 15.24 -18.34
N SER A 165 8.20 16.40 -18.66
CA SER A 165 8.93 17.22 -17.70
C SER A 165 8.08 17.65 -16.49
N LEU A 166 6.83 18.00 -16.72
CA LEU A 166 5.91 18.36 -15.63
C LEU A 166 5.51 17.13 -14.80
N LYS A 167 5.33 15.97 -15.43
CA LYS A 167 5.08 14.72 -14.69
C LYS A 167 6.26 14.35 -13.81
N GLU A 168 7.48 14.46 -14.33
CA GLU A 168 8.72 14.21 -13.58
C GLU A 168 8.89 15.20 -12.41
N GLU A 169 8.61 16.48 -12.64
CA GLU A 169 8.63 17.49 -11.57
C GLU A 169 7.65 17.14 -10.45
N ARG A 170 6.39 16.80 -10.80
CA ARG A 170 5.37 16.38 -9.83
C ARG A 170 5.79 15.13 -9.04
N LYS A 171 6.33 14.13 -9.74
CA LYS A 171 6.88 12.91 -9.11
C LYS A 171 8.00 13.26 -8.13
N ASN A 172 8.97 14.04 -8.56
CA ASN A 172 10.13 14.38 -7.75
C ASN A 172 9.71 15.14 -6.48
N ARG A 173 8.78 16.09 -6.59
CA ARG A 173 8.23 16.83 -5.45
C ARG A 173 7.58 15.91 -4.41
N LEU A 174 6.77 14.94 -4.83
CA LEU A 174 6.17 13.96 -3.92
C LEU A 174 7.22 13.03 -3.30
N MET A 175 8.22 12.61 -4.08
CA MET A 175 9.29 11.75 -3.57
C MET A 175 10.19 12.47 -2.55
N GLU A 176 10.42 13.78 -2.70
CA GLU A 176 11.12 14.59 -1.68
C GLU A 176 10.36 14.66 -0.35
N ILE A 177 9.04 14.80 -0.42
CA ILE A 177 8.18 14.76 0.78
C ILE A 177 8.26 13.37 1.41
N GLN A 178 8.13 12.32 0.62
CA GLN A 178 8.19 10.94 1.10
C GLN A 178 9.53 10.60 1.74
N GLN A 179 10.64 11.08 1.20
CA GLN A 179 11.96 10.87 1.82
C GLN A 179 12.04 11.45 3.24
N LYS A 180 11.44 12.62 3.47
CA LYS A 180 11.40 13.23 4.81
C LYS A 180 10.56 12.38 5.76
N ILE A 181 9.36 11.98 5.33
CA ILE A 181 8.45 11.12 6.09
C ILE A 181 9.12 9.79 6.44
N SER A 182 9.73 9.12 5.45
CA SER A 182 10.43 7.85 5.64
C SER A 182 11.59 7.98 6.63
N ARG A 183 12.39 9.05 6.52
CA ARG A 183 13.48 9.32 7.47
C ARG A 183 12.97 9.49 8.90
N GLU A 184 11.89 10.23 9.09
CA GLU A 184 11.28 10.43 10.41
C GLU A 184 10.73 9.12 10.99
N HIS A 185 10.12 8.27 10.17
CA HIS A 185 9.65 6.94 10.59
C HIS A 185 10.83 6.07 11.03
N HIS A 186 11.90 5.98 10.22
CA HIS A 186 13.08 5.21 10.58
C HIS A 186 13.75 5.74 11.85
N GLN A 187 13.82 7.06 12.02
CA GLN A 187 14.39 7.66 13.22
C GLN A 187 13.60 7.29 14.49
N LYS A 188 12.27 7.18 14.41
CA LYS A 188 11.42 6.74 15.54
C LYS A 188 11.64 5.26 15.89
N MET A 189 12.14 4.45 14.97
CA MET A 189 12.44 3.03 15.20
C MET A 189 13.83 2.82 15.85
N VAL A 190 14.72 3.82 15.81
CA VAL A 190 16.05 3.72 16.42
C VAL A 190 15.93 3.45 17.92
N GLY A 191 16.63 2.40 18.40
CA GLY A 191 16.59 1.97 19.79
C GLY A 191 15.40 1.06 20.15
N SER A 192 14.51 0.78 19.22
CA SER A 192 13.43 -0.20 19.42
C SER A 192 13.87 -1.62 19.01
N LEU A 193 13.28 -2.62 19.65
CA LEU A 193 13.48 -4.02 19.27
C LEU A 193 12.56 -4.37 18.09
N GLN A 194 13.14 -4.89 17.01
CA GLN A 194 12.42 -5.31 15.81
C GLN A 194 12.57 -6.81 15.57
N GLN A 195 11.46 -7.47 15.26
CA GLN A 195 11.49 -8.83 14.75
C GLN A 195 11.78 -8.76 13.25
N VAL A 196 12.80 -9.49 12.79
CA VAL A 196 13.23 -9.48 11.40
C VAL A 196 13.20 -10.91 10.84
N LEU A 197 12.56 -11.10 9.71
CA LEU A 197 12.63 -12.30 8.90
C LEU A 197 13.87 -12.21 8.00
N VAL A 198 14.89 -12.99 8.33
CA VAL A 198 16.16 -13.00 7.57
C VAL A 198 15.96 -13.75 6.27
N GLY A 199 16.26 -13.10 5.15
CA GLY A 199 16.13 -13.65 3.80
C GLY A 199 17.39 -14.35 3.28
N GLY A 200 18.56 -13.97 3.79
CA GLY A 200 19.85 -14.50 3.34
C GLY A 200 20.94 -13.44 3.37
N PHE A 201 21.99 -13.66 2.59
CA PHE A 201 23.03 -12.66 2.38
C PHE A 201 22.49 -11.50 1.53
N SER A 202 22.99 -10.30 1.80
CA SER A 202 22.65 -9.11 1.02
C SER A 202 23.07 -9.28 -0.44
N SER A 203 22.24 -8.76 -1.35
CA SER A 203 22.60 -8.69 -2.77
C SER A 203 23.76 -7.73 -3.06
N GLU A 204 24.09 -6.85 -2.12
CA GLU A 204 25.17 -5.87 -2.27
C GLU A 204 26.52 -6.38 -1.74
N THR A 205 26.52 -7.30 -0.75
CA THR A 205 27.73 -7.83 -0.12
C THR A 205 27.47 -9.10 0.68
N ASP A 206 28.43 -10.03 0.63
CA ASP A 206 28.42 -11.24 1.45
C ASP A 206 28.75 -11.01 2.95
N LEU A 207 29.05 -9.77 3.33
CA LEU A 207 29.39 -9.40 4.71
C LEU A 207 28.17 -9.07 5.57
N LEU A 208 27.01 -8.90 4.96
CA LEU A 208 25.77 -8.53 5.64
C LEU A 208 24.68 -9.54 5.29
N LEU A 209 23.83 -9.83 6.27
CA LEU A 209 22.55 -10.45 6.01
C LEU A 209 21.51 -9.37 5.71
N GLU A 210 20.53 -9.72 4.90
CA GLU A 210 19.35 -8.88 4.68
C GLU A 210 18.08 -9.59 5.13
N GLY A 211 17.15 -8.78 5.60
CA GLY A 211 15.85 -9.25 6.03
C GLY A 211 14.82 -8.14 5.94
N ARG A 212 13.64 -8.41 6.45
CA ARG A 212 12.58 -7.41 6.57
C ARG A 212 11.78 -7.61 7.85
N ASN A 213 11.23 -6.55 8.36
CA ASN A 213 10.30 -6.60 9.47
C ASN A 213 8.84 -6.69 8.97
N GLN A 214 7.90 -6.74 9.90
CA GLN A 214 6.47 -6.82 9.55
C GLN A 214 5.94 -5.60 8.79
N TYR A 215 6.66 -4.49 8.78
CA TYR A 215 6.27 -3.23 8.13
C TYR A 215 6.81 -3.08 6.70
N GLN A 216 7.48 -4.11 6.16
CA GLN A 216 8.12 -4.08 4.85
C GLN A 216 7.64 -5.26 3.99
N GLY A 217 7.07 -4.97 2.82
CA GLY A 217 6.70 -5.99 1.84
C GLY A 217 7.92 -6.51 1.07
N PRO A 218 7.98 -7.83 0.77
CA PRO A 218 9.06 -8.40 -0.03
C PRO A 218 9.12 -7.79 -1.43
N GLU A 219 10.33 -7.53 -1.92
CA GLU A 219 10.63 -7.07 -3.28
C GLU A 219 10.10 -5.68 -3.68
N VAL A 220 9.29 -5.04 -2.82
CA VAL A 220 8.65 -3.74 -3.13
C VAL A 220 9.04 -2.62 -2.17
N ASP A 221 9.52 -2.96 -0.98
CA ASP A 221 9.96 -2.00 0.04
C ASP A 221 11.45 -2.20 0.34
N GLY A 222 12.01 -1.37 1.21
CA GLY A 222 13.41 -1.50 1.62
C GLY A 222 13.67 -2.75 2.48
N VAL A 223 14.93 -3.03 2.74
CA VAL A 223 15.40 -4.14 3.56
C VAL A 223 16.04 -3.67 4.86
N VAL A 224 16.20 -4.58 5.80
CA VAL A 224 16.98 -4.39 7.03
C VAL A 224 18.30 -5.13 6.84
N TYR A 225 19.42 -4.42 6.97
CA TYR A 225 20.75 -5.01 6.99
C TYR A 225 21.11 -5.42 8.41
N ILE A 226 21.71 -6.63 8.55
CA ILE A 226 22.06 -7.28 9.81
C ILE A 226 23.53 -7.67 9.78
#